data_6a2cce919c8995408800477e7502d396
#
_entry.id   6a2cce919c8995408800477e7502d396
#
_cell.length_a   1.000
_cell.length_b   1.000
_cell.length_c   1.000
_cell.angle_alpha   90.00
_cell.angle_beta   90.00
_cell.angle_gamma   90.00
#
_symmetry.space_group_name_H-M   'P 1'
#
loop_
_entity.id
_entity.type
_entity.pdbx_description
1 polymer ?
#
loop_
_entity_poly.entity_id
_entity_poly.type
_entity_poly.pdbx_seq_one_letter_code
_entity_poly.pdbx_strand_id
1 'polypeptide(L)'
;MEIKYNNRALLHAYQKHGVTKDQIEKSLASGIEKRIRDKVNDSIIIFTKSLCIVVDYSLNLRTAFMPNKRYYKSKINKDIILK
;
A
#
# COMPACT_ATOMS: atom_id res chain seq x y z
N MET A 1 9.75 -6.55 -6.38
CA MET A 1 8.29 -6.75 -6.28
C MET A 1 7.61 -5.99 -7.41
N GLU A 2 6.81 -6.67 -8.20
CA GLU A 2 6.02 -6.05 -9.24
C GLU A 2 4.56 -5.99 -8.86
N ILE A 3 4.04 -4.78 -8.78
CA ILE A 3 2.63 -4.54 -8.52
C ILE A 3 1.89 -4.51 -9.85
N LYS A 4 0.76 -5.21 -9.90
CA LYS A 4 -0.11 -5.19 -11.07
C LYS A 4 -1.11 -4.06 -10.90
N TYR A 5 -1.15 -3.16 -11.88
CA TYR A 5 -2.04 -2.01 -11.84
C TYR A 5 -3.32 -2.30 -12.63
N ASN A 6 -4.41 -1.72 -12.17
CA ASN A 6 -5.66 -1.71 -12.91
C ASN A 6 -6.26 -0.30 -12.82
N ASN A 7 -7.04 0.05 -13.84
CA ASN A 7 -7.55 1.41 -13.96
C ASN A 7 -8.46 1.81 -12.80
N ARG A 8 -9.25 0.87 -12.28
CA ARG A 8 -10.16 1.14 -11.16
C ARG A 8 -9.40 1.52 -9.91
N ALA A 9 -8.37 0.75 -9.56
CA ALA A 9 -7.57 1.01 -8.37
C ALA A 9 -6.76 2.30 -8.51
N LEU A 10 -6.18 2.55 -9.69
CA LEU A 10 -5.45 3.79 -9.95
C LEU A 10 -6.36 5.01 -9.84
N LEU A 11 -7.56 4.92 -10.39
CA LEU A 11 -8.53 6.00 -10.31
C LEU A 11 -8.96 6.25 -8.86
N HIS A 12 -9.19 5.18 -8.09
CA HIS A 12 -9.54 5.27 -6.68
C HIS A 12 -8.43 5.98 -5.87
N ALA A 13 -7.19 5.57 -6.05
CA ALA A 13 -6.05 6.17 -5.35
C ALA A 13 -5.92 7.66 -5.68
N TYR A 14 -6.13 8.03 -6.94
CA TYR A 14 -6.06 9.42 -7.36
C TYR A 14 -7.23 10.25 -6.83
N GLN A 15 -8.46 9.78 -7.01
CA GLN A 15 -9.65 10.54 -6.62
C GLN A 15 -9.82 10.67 -5.12
N LYS A 16 -9.51 9.60 -4.37
CA LYS A 16 -9.67 9.60 -2.91
C LYS A 16 -8.48 10.19 -2.18
N HIS A 17 -7.28 9.97 -2.70
CA HIS A 17 -6.05 10.26 -1.93
C HIS A 17 -5.04 11.11 -2.69
N GLY A 18 -5.32 11.48 -3.94
CA GLY A 18 -4.40 12.29 -4.73
C GLY A 18 -3.10 11.60 -5.10
N VAL A 19 -3.08 10.26 -5.11
CA VAL A 19 -1.89 9.48 -5.40
C VAL A 19 -1.91 8.98 -6.83
N THR A 20 -0.81 9.20 -7.57
CA THR A 20 -0.65 8.76 -8.96
C THR A 20 0.20 7.51 -9.04
N LYS A 21 0.12 6.82 -10.18
CA LYS A 21 0.97 5.65 -10.46
C LYS A 21 2.45 6.00 -10.34
N ASP A 22 2.85 7.17 -10.84
CA ASP A 22 4.24 7.63 -10.80
C ASP A 22 4.72 7.77 -9.36
N GLN A 23 3.90 8.31 -8.48
CA GLN A 23 4.22 8.41 -7.06
C GLN A 23 4.38 7.04 -6.41
N ILE A 24 3.53 6.08 -6.76
CA ILE A 24 3.63 4.71 -6.27
C ILE A 24 4.97 4.09 -6.70
N GLU A 25 5.30 4.20 -7.99
CA GLU A 25 6.56 3.66 -8.54
C GLU A 25 7.77 4.28 -7.86
N LYS A 26 7.78 5.59 -7.70
CA LYS A 26 8.88 6.29 -7.04
C LYS A 26 9.03 5.89 -5.58
N SER A 27 7.93 5.73 -4.87
CA SER A 27 7.97 5.33 -3.46
C SER A 27 8.51 3.91 -3.30
N LEU A 28 8.13 2.99 -4.19
CA LEU A 28 8.65 1.63 -4.19
C LEU A 28 10.16 1.60 -4.52
N ALA A 29 10.59 2.44 -5.46
CA ALA A 29 12.00 2.54 -5.83
C ALA A 29 12.87 3.08 -4.69
N SER A 30 12.31 3.93 -3.82
CA SER A 30 13.04 4.46 -2.67
C SER A 30 13.17 3.45 -1.54
N GLY A 31 12.42 2.36 -1.58
CA GLY A 31 12.54 1.25 -0.65
C GLY A 31 11.30 0.99 0.18
N ILE A 32 11.05 -0.27 0.45
CA ILE A 32 9.94 -0.73 1.28
C ILE A 32 10.43 -0.80 2.73
N GLU A 33 9.76 -0.10 3.63
CA GLU A 33 10.10 -0.14 5.04
C GLU A 33 9.49 -1.36 5.73
N LYS A 34 8.21 -1.63 5.49
CA LYS A 34 7.51 -2.78 6.08
C LYS A 34 6.41 -3.28 5.17
N ARG A 35 6.10 -4.57 5.30
CA ARG A 35 4.94 -5.20 4.67
C ARG A 35 4.15 -5.91 5.76
N ILE A 36 2.85 -5.67 5.77
CA ILE A 36 1.95 -6.24 6.77
C ILE A 36 0.83 -6.98 6.06
N ARG A 37 0.58 -8.22 6.48
CA ARG A 37 -0.53 -9.01 5.96
C ARG A 37 -1.80 -8.67 6.74
N ASP A 38 -2.78 -8.10 6.06
CA ASP A 38 -4.09 -7.78 6.64
C ASP A 38 -5.07 -8.92 6.34
N LYS A 39 -5.28 -9.77 7.33
CA LYS A 39 -6.15 -10.94 7.18
C LYS A 39 -7.63 -10.56 7.07
N VAL A 40 -8.02 -9.45 7.64
CA VAL A 40 -9.42 -9.02 7.63
C VAL A 40 -9.87 -8.64 6.22
N ASN A 41 -8.99 -7.97 5.48
CA ASN A 41 -9.28 -7.45 4.14
C ASN A 41 -8.63 -8.26 3.03
N ASP A 42 -8.00 -9.39 3.34
CA ASP A 42 -7.26 -10.23 2.38
C ASP A 42 -6.30 -9.41 1.53
N SER A 43 -5.48 -8.61 2.21
CA SER A 43 -4.55 -7.71 1.53
C SER A 43 -3.18 -7.68 2.17
N ILE A 44 -2.23 -7.13 1.44
CA ILE A 44 -0.89 -6.83 1.94
C ILE A 44 -0.73 -5.32 1.91
N ILE A 45 -0.32 -4.75 3.03
CA ILE A 45 -0.10 -3.31 3.16
C ILE A 45 1.40 -3.08 3.12
N ILE A 46 1.84 -2.30 2.13
CA ILE A 46 3.24 -1.99 1.90
C ILE A 46 3.49 -0.56 2.37
N PHE A 47 4.36 -0.41 3.37
CA PHE A 47 4.76 0.90 3.87
C PHE A 47 6.08 1.31 3.26
N THR A 48 6.09 2.45 2.60
CA THR A 48 7.30 3.13 2.14
C THR A 48 7.45 4.43 2.93
N LYS A 49 8.52 5.16 2.73
CA LYS A 49 8.72 6.44 3.42
C LYS A 49 7.61 7.45 3.13
N SER A 50 7.08 7.43 1.91
CA SER A 50 6.15 8.45 1.44
C SER A 50 4.71 7.96 1.27
N LEU A 51 4.50 6.64 1.13
CA LEU A 51 3.17 6.10 0.83
C LEU A 51 2.88 4.82 1.60
N CYS A 52 1.59 4.57 1.75
CA CYS A 52 1.05 3.29 2.15
C CYS A 52 0.31 2.71 0.94
N ILE A 53 0.74 1.53 0.48
CA ILE A 53 0.22 0.92 -0.74
C ILE A 53 -0.48 -0.38 -0.35
N VAL A 54 -1.73 -0.56 -0.77
CA VAL A 54 -2.52 -1.75 -0.45
C VAL A 54 -2.70 -2.57 -1.71
N VAL A 55 -2.30 -3.84 -1.63
CA VAL A 55 -2.43 -4.80 -2.74
C VAL A 55 -3.14 -6.06 -2.23
N ASP A 56 -3.71 -6.85 -3.14
CA ASP A 56 -4.22 -8.17 -2.77
C ASP A 56 -3.06 -9.19 -2.74
N TYR A 57 -3.37 -10.45 -2.43
CA TYR A 57 -2.33 -11.48 -2.33
C TYR A 57 -1.67 -11.84 -3.66
N SER A 58 -2.28 -11.44 -4.77
CA SER A 58 -1.70 -11.59 -6.10
C SER A 58 -0.97 -10.34 -6.57
N LEU A 59 -0.77 -9.37 -5.68
CA LEU A 59 -0.09 -8.09 -5.92
C LEU A 59 -0.86 -7.15 -6.86
N ASN A 60 -2.17 -7.32 -6.96
CA ASN A 60 -3.00 -6.35 -7.68
C ASN A 60 -3.23 -5.14 -6.79
N LEU A 61 -3.00 -3.95 -7.32
CA LEU A 61 -3.21 -2.70 -6.59
C LEU A 61 -4.69 -2.55 -6.19
N ARG A 62 -4.94 -2.23 -4.93
CA ARG A 62 -6.27 -1.87 -4.43
C ARG A 62 -6.39 -0.38 -4.20
N THR A 63 -5.40 0.21 -3.53
CA THR A 63 -5.35 1.66 -3.30
C THR A 63 -3.96 2.06 -2.82
N ALA A 64 -3.74 3.37 -2.72
CA ALA A 64 -2.53 3.92 -2.12
C ALA A 64 -2.89 5.27 -1.51
N PHE A 65 -2.28 5.59 -0.36
CA PHE A 65 -2.57 6.83 0.36
C PHE A 65 -1.36 7.26 1.17
N MET A 66 -1.39 8.50 1.66
CA MET A 66 -0.35 9.00 2.54
C MET A 66 -0.44 8.29 3.89
N PRO A 67 0.68 7.76 4.42
CA PRO A 67 0.66 7.09 5.71
C PRO A 67 0.43 8.07 6.84
N ASN A 68 -0.25 7.62 7.89
CA ASN A 68 -0.34 8.37 9.13
C ASN A 68 0.03 7.47 10.30
N LYS A 69 0.48 8.07 11.39
CA LYS A 69 0.98 7.31 12.55
C LYS A 69 -0.08 6.41 13.17
N ARG A 70 -1.32 6.88 13.24
CA ARG A 70 -2.42 6.11 13.84
C ARG A 70 -2.68 4.83 13.04
N TYR A 71 -2.76 4.95 11.72
CA TYR A 71 -2.98 3.81 10.85
C TYR A 71 -1.83 2.81 10.95
N TYR A 72 -0.60 3.30 10.89
CA TYR A 72 0.61 2.49 10.98
C TYR A 72 0.64 1.68 12.28
N LYS A 73 0.43 2.35 13.42
CA LYS A 73 0.43 1.69 14.73
C LYS A 73 -0.68 0.65 14.85
N SER A 74 -1.87 0.98 14.37
CA SER A 74 -3.01 0.07 14.39
C SER A 74 -2.69 -1.22 13.63
N LYS A 75 -2.10 -1.12 12.46
CA LYS A 75 -1.78 -2.29 11.63
C LYS A 75 -0.62 -3.11 12.18
N ILE A 76 0.44 -2.48 12.61
CA ILE A 76 1.62 -3.19 13.14
C ILE A 76 1.28 -4.01 14.37
N ASN A 77 0.38 -3.53 15.22
CA ASN A 77 0.03 -4.23 16.45
C ASN A 77 -0.96 -5.38 16.24
N LYS A 78 -1.70 -5.39 15.13
CA LYS A 78 -2.80 -6.35 14.91
C LYS A 78 -2.52 -7.37 13.82
N ASP A 79 -1.68 -7.05 12.84
CA ASP A 79 -1.48 -7.86 11.66
C ASP A 79 -0.09 -8.50 11.63
N ILE A 80 0.06 -9.53 10.80
CA ILE A 80 1.33 -10.21 10.64
C ILE A 80 2.28 -9.38 9.80
N ILE A 81 3.47 -9.12 10.35
CA ILE A 81 4.52 -8.40 9.64
C ILE A 81 5.25 -9.37 8.71
N LEU A 82 5.32 -9.04 7.42
CA LEU A 82 6.04 -9.81 6.42
C LEU A 82 7.41 -9.17 6.18
N LYS A 83 8.43 -9.97 6.24
CA LYS A 83 9.80 -9.52 5.97
C LYS A 83 10.15 -9.61 4.50
#